data_6105f52861ddd7198951ebd3cab2dca7
#
_entry.id   6105f52861ddd7198951ebd3cab2dca7
#
_cell.length_a   1.000
_cell.length_b   1.000
_cell.length_c   1.000
_cell.angle_alpha   90.00
_cell.angle_beta   90.00
_cell.angle_gamma   90.00
#
_symmetry.space_group_name_H-M   'P 1'
#
loop_
_entity.id
_entity.type
_entity.pdbx_description
1 polymer ?
#
loop_
_entity_poly.entity_id
_entity_poly.type
_entity_poly.pdbx_seq_one_letter_code
_entity_poly.pdbx_strand_id
1 'polypeptide(L)'
;MENLIFMNREGTFSEIVNDFDFGSFKYEYEQNNERSISLTAYKTNVNADIFDSLINENYLIWKGQKYVIKSTELKYEEGVILNEIEAKHISMEFQNHYVPKDLDDESLNDEDETEAKTSMKVKEYLDFAFKNNKLNFDYKLHGKFNESKYIEQLGDKNGLEHLIEGAENFGYIFFADNKTFHIYTPDNFYKKSDEILVYKYNNSSVSAKTITTELRTYIQGYGKKKSKSETKNYKPIKPKDFSYSGNFNKEGTWSTEHIGDSFYKTFDCKWGNETLTWNLKKGPKGGIIEVFIDDKSKGTFDCYSAHASTQKVILAKGLSKGKHSFRGVFKSKKSGIDYKESNPVMYVGTSKSSVLNLTAVLKGKDIYHVNAEYKSPYYKQYGKSEAPTIYDDNITSQSELKKKLKETLDDIPTIEVATNYLGLESIHENNTIRFIHKPIGFNTDLKVVKLTEYHPLVSQPIEVEFSNAQKDIIKMQSQFNRRLRKVNNLMKKGFKTSDYSLNVLEEYNETVGSVLIDE
;
A
#
# COMPACT_ATOMS: atom_id res chain seq x y z
N MET A 1 43.72 -15.66 5.80
CA MET A 1 43.62 -14.48 4.89
C MET A 1 42.93 -15.00 3.65
N GLU A 2 41.86 -14.38 3.22
CA GLU A 2 41.13 -14.80 2.02
C GLU A 2 41.80 -14.16 0.81
N ASN A 3 42.18 -14.98 -0.17
CA ASN A 3 42.83 -14.51 -1.39
C ASN A 3 41.78 -14.12 -2.44
N LEU A 4 42.07 -13.09 -3.20
CA LEU A 4 41.32 -12.78 -4.42
C LEU A 4 41.79 -13.76 -5.52
N ILE A 5 40.83 -14.46 -6.14
CA ILE A 5 41.14 -15.47 -7.16
C ILE A 5 40.52 -15.03 -8.49
N PHE A 6 41.31 -15.03 -9.52
CA PHE A 6 40.86 -14.94 -10.91
C PHE A 6 40.39 -16.32 -11.40
N MET A 7 39.35 -16.37 -12.21
CA MET A 7 38.89 -17.57 -12.91
C MET A 7 38.38 -17.17 -14.31
N ASN A 8 38.79 -17.88 -15.34
CA ASN A 8 38.24 -17.64 -16.67
C ASN A 8 36.76 -18.07 -16.75
N ARG A 9 36.07 -17.59 -17.78
CA ARG A 9 34.63 -17.82 -17.96
C ARG A 9 34.25 -19.31 -18.02
N GLU A 10 35.09 -20.13 -18.64
CA GLU A 10 34.88 -21.57 -18.79
C GLU A 10 35.15 -22.34 -17.48
N GLY A 11 35.79 -21.71 -16.49
CA GLY A 11 36.17 -22.35 -15.23
C GLY A 11 37.30 -23.37 -15.34
N THR A 12 38.07 -23.30 -16.43
CA THR A 12 39.19 -24.21 -16.73
C THR A 12 40.53 -23.72 -16.20
N PHE A 13 40.64 -22.44 -15.93
CA PHE A 13 41.83 -21.80 -15.38
C PHE A 13 41.49 -20.88 -14.23
N SER A 14 42.24 -20.97 -13.15
CA SER A 14 42.07 -20.07 -11.98
C SER A 14 43.43 -19.83 -11.32
N GLU A 15 43.67 -18.60 -10.85
CA GLU A 15 44.95 -18.21 -10.23
C GLU A 15 44.71 -17.10 -9.19
N ILE A 16 45.61 -16.96 -8.22
CA ILE A 16 45.54 -15.91 -7.18
C ILE A 16 45.99 -14.58 -7.80
N VAL A 17 45.17 -13.54 -7.59
CA VAL A 17 45.51 -12.16 -7.97
C VAL A 17 46.22 -11.49 -6.80
N ASN A 18 47.54 -11.26 -6.95
CA ASN A 18 48.36 -10.65 -5.91
C ASN A 18 48.76 -9.20 -6.24
N ASP A 19 48.90 -8.90 -7.55
CA ASP A 19 49.46 -7.62 -8.02
C ASP A 19 48.32 -6.61 -8.29
N PHE A 20 47.74 -6.11 -7.22
CA PHE A 20 46.78 -4.99 -7.25
C PHE A 20 47.04 -4.07 -6.05
N ASP A 21 46.58 -2.83 -6.16
CA ASP A 21 46.60 -1.89 -5.06
C ASP A 21 45.54 -2.28 -4.02
N PHE A 22 46.01 -2.82 -2.89
CA PHE A 22 45.10 -3.19 -1.77
C PHE A 22 44.29 -2.01 -1.27
N GLY A 23 44.79 -0.76 -1.38
CA GLY A 23 44.08 0.45 -1.01
C GLY A 23 42.92 0.78 -1.94
N SER A 24 42.98 0.29 -3.19
CA SER A 24 41.91 0.48 -4.17
C SER A 24 40.78 -0.55 -4.06
N PHE A 25 41.02 -1.67 -3.35
CA PHE A 25 40.01 -2.73 -3.22
C PHE A 25 38.85 -2.27 -2.38
N LYS A 26 37.65 -2.43 -2.93
CA LYS A 26 36.38 -2.21 -2.22
C LYS A 26 35.43 -3.37 -2.48
N TYR A 27 34.76 -3.82 -1.45
CA TYR A 27 33.55 -4.62 -1.51
C TYR A 27 32.37 -3.71 -1.16
N GLU A 28 31.37 -3.68 -2.00
CA GLU A 28 30.18 -2.85 -1.82
C GLU A 28 28.92 -3.73 -1.85
N TYR A 29 28.05 -3.49 -0.89
CA TYR A 29 26.75 -4.14 -0.75
C TYR A 29 25.67 -3.09 -0.55
N GLU A 30 24.57 -3.23 -1.29
CA GLU A 30 23.32 -2.51 -1.07
C GLU A 30 22.16 -3.49 -1.07
N GLN A 31 21.34 -3.41 -0.02
CA GLN A 31 20.22 -4.32 0.20
C GLN A 31 19.24 -4.32 -0.98
N ASN A 32 18.90 -5.51 -1.46
CA ASN A 32 17.98 -5.73 -2.59
C ASN A 32 18.40 -5.02 -3.89
N ASN A 33 19.62 -4.61 -4.00
CA ASN A 33 20.13 -3.90 -5.17
C ASN A 33 21.47 -4.49 -5.64
N GLU A 34 22.58 -4.14 -5.02
CA GLU A 34 23.91 -4.37 -5.60
C GLU A 34 24.86 -5.12 -4.65
N ARG A 35 25.68 -5.98 -5.23
CA ARG A 35 26.91 -6.51 -4.63
C ARG A 35 28.02 -6.46 -5.66
N SER A 36 29.11 -5.79 -5.32
CA SER A 36 30.23 -5.60 -6.24
C SER A 36 31.56 -5.61 -5.54
N ILE A 37 32.61 -5.81 -6.29
CA ILE A 37 33.99 -5.54 -5.91
C ILE A 37 34.66 -4.67 -6.97
N SER A 38 35.54 -3.77 -6.54
CA SER A 38 36.35 -2.96 -7.41
C SER A 38 37.81 -2.97 -6.94
N LEU A 39 38.74 -2.87 -7.87
CA LEU A 39 40.18 -2.80 -7.58
C LEU A 39 40.96 -2.25 -8.77
N THR A 40 42.17 -1.82 -8.50
CA THR A 40 43.17 -1.44 -9.54
C THR A 40 44.29 -2.43 -9.54
N ALA A 41 44.38 -3.26 -10.59
CA ALA A 41 45.49 -4.16 -10.82
C ALA A 41 46.62 -3.44 -11.58
N TYR A 42 47.87 -3.86 -11.37
CA TYR A 42 49.01 -3.34 -12.10
C TYR A 42 49.82 -4.46 -12.75
N LYS A 43 50.30 -4.19 -13.96
CA LYS A 43 51.06 -5.18 -14.75
C LYS A 43 52.50 -5.26 -14.29
N THR A 44 52.96 -6.47 -14.01
CA THR A 44 54.36 -6.78 -13.69
C THR A 44 54.89 -7.80 -14.67
N ASN A 45 56.21 -8.05 -14.65
CA ASN A 45 56.80 -9.10 -15.46
C ASN A 45 56.42 -10.53 -15.03
N VAL A 46 55.85 -10.67 -13.82
CA VAL A 46 55.51 -11.97 -13.21
C VAL A 46 54.04 -12.32 -13.42
N ASN A 47 53.17 -11.32 -13.48
CA ASN A 47 51.70 -11.51 -13.54
C ASN A 47 51.10 -11.23 -14.92
N ALA A 48 51.91 -11.06 -15.97
CA ALA A 48 51.46 -10.56 -17.26
C ALA A 48 50.29 -11.38 -17.84
N ASP A 49 50.34 -12.69 -17.71
CA ASP A 49 49.29 -13.63 -18.16
C ASP A 49 47.98 -13.49 -17.40
N ILE A 50 48.07 -13.34 -16.07
CA ILE A 50 46.88 -13.10 -15.23
C ILE A 50 46.33 -11.71 -15.51
N PHE A 51 47.19 -10.68 -15.53
CA PHE A 51 46.79 -9.31 -15.79
C PHE A 51 46.08 -9.17 -17.15
N ASP A 52 46.63 -9.77 -18.21
CA ASP A 52 46.02 -9.74 -19.54
C ASP A 52 44.73 -10.56 -19.63
N SER A 53 44.48 -11.44 -18.66
CA SER A 53 43.26 -12.22 -18.51
C SER A 53 42.17 -11.52 -17.68
N LEU A 54 42.49 -10.42 -16.99
CA LEU A 54 41.52 -9.61 -16.22
C LEU A 54 40.66 -8.75 -17.17
N ILE A 55 39.83 -9.42 -17.96
CA ILE A 55 38.96 -8.82 -18.96
C ILE A 55 37.47 -9.08 -18.65
N ASN A 56 36.62 -8.33 -19.31
CA ASN A 56 35.16 -8.44 -19.12
C ASN A 56 34.66 -9.88 -19.32
N GLU A 57 33.64 -10.26 -18.55
CA GLU A 57 32.97 -11.56 -18.52
C GLU A 57 33.77 -12.70 -17.86
N ASN A 58 35.04 -12.52 -17.50
CA ASN A 58 35.75 -13.42 -16.59
C ASN A 58 35.35 -13.16 -15.14
N TYR A 59 35.82 -14.00 -14.22
CA TYR A 59 35.38 -13.98 -12.83
C TYR A 59 36.52 -13.57 -11.88
N LEU A 60 36.12 -12.85 -10.84
CA LEU A 60 36.87 -12.72 -9.60
C LEU A 60 36.12 -13.49 -8.51
N ILE A 61 36.85 -14.23 -7.67
CA ILE A 61 36.28 -14.95 -6.53
C ILE A 61 36.80 -14.31 -5.24
N TRP A 62 35.86 -13.84 -4.40
CA TRP A 62 36.17 -13.25 -3.12
C TRP A 62 35.20 -13.81 -2.05
N LYS A 63 35.75 -14.26 -0.91
CA LYS A 63 34.97 -14.91 0.16
C LYS A 63 34.05 -16.04 -0.36
N GLY A 64 34.55 -16.85 -1.32
CA GLY A 64 33.80 -17.95 -1.93
C GLY A 64 32.67 -17.54 -2.88
N GLN A 65 32.50 -16.24 -3.12
CA GLN A 65 31.48 -15.70 -4.02
C GLN A 65 32.10 -15.29 -5.34
N LYS A 66 31.40 -15.56 -6.45
CA LYS A 66 31.84 -15.20 -7.81
C LYS A 66 31.32 -13.81 -8.18
N TYR A 67 32.23 -13.00 -8.74
CA TYR A 67 31.94 -11.69 -9.30
C TYR A 67 32.34 -11.69 -10.76
N VAL A 68 31.45 -11.24 -11.64
CA VAL A 68 31.68 -11.13 -13.09
C VAL A 68 32.28 -9.78 -13.38
N ILE A 69 33.45 -9.74 -14.03
CA ILE A 69 34.10 -8.49 -14.46
C ILE A 69 33.20 -7.83 -15.50
N LYS A 70 32.67 -6.65 -15.20
CA LYS A 70 31.76 -5.89 -16.09
C LYS A 70 32.42 -4.66 -16.70
N SER A 71 33.37 -4.07 -16.01
CA SER A 71 34.09 -2.90 -16.49
C SER A 71 35.59 -3.07 -16.28
N THR A 72 36.38 -2.71 -17.27
CA THR A 72 37.84 -2.63 -17.21
C THR A 72 38.30 -1.36 -17.90
N GLU A 73 39.18 -0.59 -17.25
CA GLU A 73 39.80 0.60 -17.83
C GLU A 73 41.30 0.50 -17.71
N LEU A 74 42.00 0.36 -18.88
CA LEU A 74 43.44 0.33 -18.94
C LEU A 74 44.00 1.74 -18.93
N LYS A 75 44.98 2.01 -18.03
CA LYS A 75 45.70 3.27 -17.91
C LYS A 75 47.19 3.03 -17.96
N TYR A 76 47.91 4.01 -18.46
CA TYR A 76 49.38 4.02 -18.43
C TYR A 76 49.83 5.25 -17.65
N GLU A 77 50.34 5.03 -16.46
CA GLU A 77 50.72 6.10 -15.53
C GLU A 77 52.14 5.83 -14.99
N GLU A 78 53.02 6.81 -15.04
CA GLU A 78 54.39 6.75 -14.50
C GLU A 78 55.22 5.50 -14.92
N GLY A 79 54.94 4.97 -16.09
CA GLY A 79 55.64 3.78 -16.61
C GLY A 79 55.01 2.44 -16.25
N VAL A 80 53.86 2.45 -15.55
CA VAL A 80 53.13 1.26 -15.15
C VAL A 80 51.81 1.17 -15.92
N ILE A 81 51.44 -0.04 -16.34
CA ILE A 81 50.10 -0.31 -16.90
C ILE A 81 49.18 -0.72 -15.76
N LEU A 82 48.11 0.02 -15.61
CA LEU A 82 47.08 -0.20 -14.63
C LEU A 82 45.80 -0.71 -15.30
N ASN A 83 45.00 -1.49 -14.59
CA ASN A 83 43.67 -1.92 -14.99
C ASN A 83 42.70 -1.66 -13.83
N GLU A 84 41.84 -0.67 -13.98
CA GLU A 84 40.75 -0.42 -13.04
C GLU A 84 39.59 -1.38 -13.38
N ILE A 85 39.20 -2.18 -12.40
CA ILE A 85 38.26 -3.29 -12.58
C ILE A 85 37.06 -3.08 -11.68
N GLU A 86 35.89 -3.23 -12.26
CA GLU A 86 34.62 -3.36 -11.53
C GLU A 86 33.96 -4.70 -11.86
N ALA A 87 33.67 -5.49 -10.83
CA ALA A 87 33.04 -6.80 -10.99
C ALA A 87 31.78 -6.88 -10.13
N LYS A 88 30.68 -7.29 -10.76
CA LYS A 88 29.36 -7.45 -10.11
C LYS A 88 29.17 -8.89 -9.65
N HIS A 89 28.54 -9.08 -8.49
CA HIS A 89 28.22 -10.43 -8.00
C HIS A 89 27.43 -11.23 -9.05
N ILE A 90 27.71 -12.51 -9.20
CA ILE A 90 27.13 -13.35 -10.25
C ILE A 90 25.60 -13.40 -10.21
N SER A 91 24.96 -13.14 -9.06
CA SER A 91 23.50 -13.04 -8.96
C SER A 91 22.91 -11.94 -9.85
N MET A 92 23.68 -10.87 -10.13
CA MET A 92 23.25 -9.80 -11.02
C MET A 92 23.05 -10.27 -12.47
N GLU A 93 23.68 -11.40 -12.84
CA GLU A 93 23.45 -12.04 -14.14
C GLU A 93 22.03 -12.58 -14.32
N PHE A 94 21.20 -12.60 -13.28
CA PHE A 94 19.78 -12.93 -13.40
C PHE A 94 19.02 -11.90 -14.25
N GLN A 95 19.58 -10.71 -14.45
CA GLN A 95 19.09 -9.74 -15.45
C GLN A 95 19.08 -10.29 -16.89
N ASN A 96 19.91 -11.30 -17.20
CA ASN A 96 19.98 -11.92 -18.52
C ASN A 96 18.88 -12.99 -18.73
N HIS A 97 18.06 -13.28 -17.72
CA HIS A 97 16.86 -14.07 -17.84
C HIS A 97 15.66 -13.13 -18.02
N TYR A 98 14.91 -13.30 -19.10
CA TYR A 98 13.70 -12.54 -19.35
C TYR A 98 12.46 -13.31 -18.88
N VAL A 99 11.66 -12.69 -18.05
CA VAL A 99 10.40 -13.22 -17.53
C VAL A 99 9.27 -12.71 -18.44
N PRO A 100 8.72 -13.55 -19.34
CA PRO A 100 7.70 -13.09 -20.26
C PRO A 100 6.39 -12.74 -19.52
N LYS A 101 5.57 -11.93 -20.16
CA LYS A 101 4.22 -11.64 -19.67
C LYS A 101 3.40 -12.93 -19.57
N ASP A 102 2.56 -13.04 -18.55
CA ASP A 102 1.61 -14.15 -18.46
C ASP A 102 0.50 -13.97 -19.52
N LEU A 103 0.51 -14.82 -20.53
CA LEU A 103 -0.48 -14.79 -21.62
C LEU A 103 -1.74 -15.60 -21.31
N ASP A 104 -1.72 -16.41 -20.25
CA ASP A 104 -2.85 -17.21 -19.79
C ASP A 104 -3.79 -16.41 -18.86
N ASP A 105 -3.48 -15.14 -18.60
CA ASP A 105 -4.33 -14.24 -17.82
C ASP A 105 -5.60 -13.90 -18.63
N GLU A 106 -6.74 -14.49 -18.23
CA GLU A 106 -8.05 -14.32 -18.89
C GLU A 106 -8.51 -12.84 -18.95
N SER A 107 -7.92 -11.97 -18.14
CA SER A 107 -8.24 -10.54 -18.10
C SER A 107 -7.76 -9.76 -19.33
N LEU A 108 -6.85 -10.33 -20.15
CA LEU A 108 -6.39 -9.72 -21.41
C LEU A 108 -7.46 -9.75 -22.52
N ASN A 109 -8.59 -10.44 -22.31
CA ASN A 109 -9.67 -10.56 -23.28
C ASN A 109 -10.84 -9.60 -23.05
N ASP A 110 -10.85 -8.82 -21.98
CA ASP A 110 -11.86 -7.79 -21.74
C ASP A 110 -11.42 -6.49 -22.41
N GLU A 111 -12.25 -5.98 -23.33
CA GLU A 111 -12.06 -4.66 -24.02
C GLU A 111 -12.09 -3.45 -23.07
N ASP A 112 -12.37 -3.63 -21.80
CA ASP A 112 -12.23 -2.62 -20.76
C ASP A 112 -10.82 -2.68 -20.18
N GLU A 113 -10.03 -1.64 -20.43
CA GLU A 113 -8.66 -1.38 -19.94
C GLU A 113 -8.54 -1.31 -18.39
N THR A 114 -9.24 -2.16 -17.66
CA THR A 114 -8.99 -2.35 -16.24
C THR A 114 -7.84 -3.33 -16.09
N GLU A 115 -6.65 -2.79 -15.75
CA GLU A 115 -5.44 -3.53 -15.47
C GLU A 115 -5.73 -4.80 -14.66
N ALA A 116 -5.36 -5.94 -15.22
CA ALA A 116 -5.54 -7.24 -14.58
C ALA A 116 -4.70 -7.31 -13.30
N LYS A 117 -5.36 -7.42 -12.17
CA LYS A 117 -4.71 -7.56 -10.86
C LYS A 117 -4.80 -8.99 -10.39
N THR A 118 -3.69 -9.72 -10.44
CA THR A 118 -3.62 -11.09 -9.94
C THR A 118 -3.16 -11.10 -8.48
N SER A 119 -3.94 -11.74 -7.60
CA SER A 119 -3.56 -11.92 -6.19
C SER A 119 -2.63 -13.12 -6.04
N MET A 120 -1.39 -12.90 -5.60
CA MET A 120 -0.36 -13.93 -5.50
C MET A 120 0.33 -13.93 -4.14
N LYS A 121 0.84 -15.10 -3.74
CA LYS A 121 1.79 -15.24 -2.63
C LYS A 121 3.22 -15.11 -3.14
N VAL A 122 4.14 -14.80 -2.24
CA VAL A 122 5.59 -14.71 -2.56
C VAL A 122 6.09 -15.92 -3.33
N LYS A 123 5.70 -17.13 -2.93
CA LYS A 123 6.15 -18.35 -3.60
C LYS A 123 5.68 -18.42 -5.06
N GLU A 124 4.42 -18.13 -5.32
CA GLU A 124 3.83 -18.12 -6.66
C GLU A 124 4.50 -17.08 -7.55
N TYR A 125 4.75 -15.89 -7.01
CA TYR A 125 5.44 -14.80 -7.68
C TYR A 125 6.88 -15.17 -8.06
N LEU A 126 7.63 -15.81 -7.15
CA LEU A 126 9.00 -16.27 -7.40
C LEU A 126 9.04 -17.48 -8.34
N ASP A 127 8.14 -18.45 -8.16
CA ASP A 127 8.03 -19.60 -9.09
C ASP A 127 7.83 -19.10 -10.53
N PHE A 128 7.04 -18.05 -10.73
CA PHE A 128 6.86 -17.43 -12.05
C PHE A 128 8.15 -16.82 -12.59
N ALA A 129 8.91 -16.08 -11.76
CA ALA A 129 10.18 -15.46 -12.13
C ALA A 129 11.26 -16.48 -12.50
N PHE A 130 11.31 -17.61 -11.79
CA PHE A 130 12.35 -18.63 -12.00
C PHE A 130 11.95 -19.70 -13.03
N LYS A 131 10.70 -19.69 -13.50
CA LYS A 131 10.21 -20.62 -14.52
C LYS A 131 11.01 -20.47 -15.82
N ASN A 132 11.45 -21.59 -16.37
CA ASN A 132 12.21 -21.67 -17.61
C ASN A 132 13.58 -20.94 -17.59
N ASN A 133 14.10 -20.64 -16.40
CA ASN A 133 15.42 -20.05 -16.24
C ASN A 133 16.52 -21.04 -16.67
N LYS A 134 17.23 -20.70 -17.77
CA LYS A 134 18.34 -21.50 -18.34
C LYS A 134 19.70 -21.14 -17.75
N LEU A 135 19.76 -20.15 -16.87
CA LEU A 135 21.01 -19.67 -16.28
C LEU A 135 21.37 -20.40 -14.98
N ASN A 136 20.56 -21.39 -14.57
CA ASN A 136 20.72 -22.19 -13.36
C ASN A 136 20.69 -21.34 -12.07
N PHE A 137 19.86 -20.30 -12.03
CA PHE A 137 19.52 -19.62 -10.80
C PHE A 137 18.41 -20.37 -10.08
N ASP A 138 18.47 -20.33 -8.75
CA ASP A 138 17.50 -20.96 -7.86
C ASP A 138 17.21 -20.04 -6.67
N TYR A 139 16.14 -20.33 -5.91
CA TYR A 139 15.82 -19.57 -4.70
C TYR A 139 15.42 -20.46 -3.53
N LYS A 140 15.61 -19.95 -2.30
CA LYS A 140 15.20 -20.58 -1.05
C LYS A 140 14.48 -19.58 -0.17
N LEU A 141 13.31 -19.94 0.38
CA LEU A 141 12.53 -19.11 1.28
C LEU A 141 12.96 -19.31 2.73
N HIS A 142 13.16 -18.22 3.47
CA HIS A 142 13.49 -18.21 4.90
C HIS A 142 12.49 -17.33 5.65
N GLY A 143 11.55 -17.99 6.33
CA GLY A 143 10.49 -17.34 7.08
C GLY A 143 9.09 -17.71 6.60
N LYS A 144 8.06 -17.04 7.13
CA LYS A 144 6.66 -17.29 6.80
C LYS A 144 6.12 -16.16 5.93
N PHE A 145 5.77 -16.47 4.71
CA PHE A 145 5.19 -15.56 3.73
C PHE A 145 3.71 -15.91 3.51
N ASN A 146 2.86 -15.46 4.43
CA ASN A 146 1.44 -15.83 4.44
C ASN A 146 0.54 -14.84 3.67
N GLU A 147 1.01 -13.63 3.42
CA GLU A 147 0.24 -12.59 2.76
C GLU A 147 0.22 -12.78 1.26
N SER A 148 -0.95 -12.52 0.66
CA SER A 148 -1.09 -12.37 -0.79
C SER A 148 -1.11 -10.88 -1.13
N LYS A 149 -0.48 -10.51 -2.23
CA LYS A 149 -0.47 -9.14 -2.76
C LYS A 149 -1.07 -9.13 -4.17
N TYR A 150 -1.73 -8.03 -4.52
CA TYR A 150 -2.18 -7.79 -5.87
C TYR A 150 -1.02 -7.25 -6.70
N ILE A 151 -0.69 -7.97 -7.77
CA ILE A 151 0.35 -7.59 -8.73
C ILE A 151 -0.36 -7.02 -9.96
N GLU A 152 -0.03 -5.79 -10.33
CA GLU A 152 -0.71 -5.10 -11.44
C GLU A 152 -0.23 -5.59 -12.80
N GLN A 153 1.06 -5.91 -12.93
CA GLN A 153 1.65 -6.44 -14.16
C GLN A 153 2.64 -7.53 -13.83
N LEU A 154 2.29 -8.77 -14.14
CA LEU A 154 3.14 -9.92 -13.90
C LEU A 154 4.01 -10.23 -15.15
N GLY A 155 5.32 -10.24 -14.96
CA GLY A 155 6.28 -10.48 -16.05
C GLY A 155 6.55 -9.22 -16.90
N ASP A 156 7.00 -9.45 -18.16
CA ASP A 156 7.43 -8.43 -19.12
C ASP A 156 8.63 -7.60 -18.64
N LYS A 157 9.57 -8.25 -17.95
CA LYS A 157 10.78 -7.65 -17.36
C LYS A 157 11.88 -8.70 -17.19
N ASN A 158 13.10 -8.26 -16.91
CA ASN A 158 14.17 -9.20 -16.60
C ASN A 158 14.03 -9.80 -15.18
N GLY A 159 14.74 -10.91 -14.92
CA GLY A 159 14.63 -11.65 -13.67
C GLY A 159 15.04 -10.83 -12.44
N LEU A 160 16.06 -9.99 -12.56
CA LEU A 160 16.52 -9.14 -11.46
C LEU A 160 15.50 -8.03 -11.14
N GLU A 161 14.97 -7.36 -12.16
CA GLU A 161 13.88 -6.38 -11.98
C GLU A 161 12.67 -7.02 -11.32
N HIS A 162 12.31 -8.25 -11.71
CA HIS A 162 11.22 -8.99 -11.09
C HIS A 162 11.48 -9.25 -9.59
N LEU A 163 12.72 -9.63 -9.23
CA LEU A 163 13.09 -9.81 -7.81
C LEU A 163 13.04 -8.50 -7.01
N ILE A 164 13.54 -7.40 -7.57
CA ILE A 164 13.53 -6.09 -6.91
C ILE A 164 12.10 -5.62 -6.68
N GLU A 165 11.24 -5.67 -7.70
CA GLU A 165 9.83 -5.31 -7.58
C GLU A 165 9.09 -6.22 -6.59
N GLY A 166 9.42 -7.51 -6.58
CA GLY A 166 8.87 -8.43 -5.58
C GLY A 166 9.28 -8.04 -4.16
N ALA A 167 10.50 -7.57 -3.94
CA ALA A 167 10.95 -7.08 -2.65
C ALA A 167 10.16 -5.83 -2.20
N GLU A 168 9.84 -4.92 -3.12
CA GLU A 168 9.00 -3.74 -2.86
C GLU A 168 7.56 -4.15 -2.51
N ASN A 169 6.97 -5.07 -3.27
CA ASN A 169 5.59 -5.50 -3.08
C ASN A 169 5.38 -6.33 -1.82
N PHE A 170 6.28 -7.28 -1.54
CA PHE A 170 6.13 -8.25 -0.46
C PHE A 170 6.97 -7.95 0.78
N GLY A 171 7.89 -6.99 0.71
CA GLY A 171 8.74 -6.59 1.83
C GLY A 171 9.81 -7.62 2.20
N TYR A 172 10.21 -8.50 1.28
CA TYR A 172 11.30 -9.44 1.53
C TYR A 172 12.69 -8.84 1.27
N ILE A 173 13.70 -9.50 1.83
CA ILE A 173 15.11 -9.22 1.56
C ILE A 173 15.67 -10.43 0.82
N PHE A 174 16.34 -10.20 -0.31
CA PHE A 174 17.08 -11.26 -0.96
C PHE A 174 18.59 -11.06 -0.78
N PHE A 175 19.28 -12.18 -0.54
CA PHE A 175 20.73 -12.24 -0.44
C PHE A 175 21.21 -13.50 -1.15
N ALA A 176 22.08 -13.36 -2.13
CA ALA A 176 22.49 -14.49 -2.95
C ALA A 176 23.78 -15.16 -2.44
N ASP A 177 23.76 -16.48 -2.42
CA ASP A 177 24.96 -17.32 -2.37
C ASP A 177 25.23 -17.82 -3.79
N ASN A 178 26.18 -17.17 -4.49
CA ASN A 178 26.42 -17.34 -5.91
C ASN A 178 25.11 -17.26 -6.72
N LYS A 179 24.61 -18.37 -7.28
CA LYS A 179 23.39 -18.42 -8.10
C LYS A 179 22.13 -18.78 -7.32
N THR A 180 22.21 -19.01 -6.01
CA THR A 180 21.05 -19.30 -5.17
C THR A 180 20.62 -18.05 -4.42
N PHE A 181 19.43 -17.54 -4.70
CA PHE A 181 18.84 -16.43 -3.96
C PHE A 181 18.18 -16.94 -2.68
N HIS A 182 18.64 -16.47 -1.54
CA HIS A 182 17.99 -16.67 -0.26
C HIS A 182 17.03 -15.52 0.00
N ILE A 183 15.73 -15.82 0.07
CA ILE A 183 14.65 -14.85 0.24
C ILE A 183 14.20 -14.87 1.70
N TYR A 184 14.40 -13.78 2.41
CA TYR A 184 14.15 -13.69 3.85
C TYR A 184 12.99 -12.76 4.17
N THR A 185 12.22 -13.09 5.20
CA THR A 185 11.50 -12.02 5.93
C THR A 185 12.53 -11.16 6.68
N PRO A 186 12.29 -9.85 6.88
CA PRO A 186 13.23 -8.99 7.60
C PRO A 186 13.68 -9.55 8.96
N ASP A 187 12.77 -10.18 9.71
CA ASP A 187 13.08 -10.76 11.02
C ASP A 187 13.99 -12.01 10.94
N ASN A 188 13.96 -12.72 9.80
CA ASN A 188 14.85 -13.87 9.59
C ASN A 188 16.20 -13.48 8.99
N PHE A 189 16.26 -12.35 8.29
CA PHE A 189 17.51 -11.85 7.72
C PHE A 189 18.40 -11.21 8.78
N TYR A 190 17.87 -10.27 9.54
CA TYR A 190 18.64 -9.50 10.49
C TYR A 190 18.92 -10.25 11.77
N LYS A 191 20.18 -10.17 12.21
CA LYS A 191 20.67 -10.74 13.46
C LYS A 191 21.27 -9.64 14.32
N LYS A 192 20.99 -9.67 15.60
CA LYS A 192 21.59 -8.72 16.53
C LYS A 192 23.10 -8.99 16.61
N SER A 193 23.88 -7.95 16.36
CA SER A 193 25.33 -7.96 16.56
C SER A 193 25.65 -7.68 18.03
N ASP A 194 26.74 -8.26 18.52
CA ASP A 194 27.31 -7.91 19.82
C ASP A 194 28.04 -6.54 19.78
N GLU A 195 28.35 -6.05 18.58
CA GLU A 195 28.97 -4.75 18.39
C GLU A 195 27.99 -3.61 18.67
N ILE A 196 28.51 -2.59 19.34
CA ILE A 196 27.81 -1.33 19.65
C ILE A 196 28.58 -0.18 19.00
N LEU A 197 27.93 0.59 18.14
CA LEU A 197 28.51 1.80 17.58
C LEU A 197 28.33 2.96 18.56
N VAL A 198 29.44 3.49 19.08
CA VAL A 198 29.44 4.58 20.05
C VAL A 198 30.25 5.76 19.50
N TYR A 199 29.63 6.93 19.45
CA TYR A 199 30.28 8.17 19.00
C TYR A 199 31.56 8.47 19.79
N LYS A 200 32.63 8.80 19.07
CA LYS A 200 33.99 9.04 19.56
C LYS A 200 34.70 7.84 20.17
N TYR A 201 34.11 6.65 20.16
CA TYR A 201 34.80 5.43 20.56
C TYR A 201 35.23 4.60 19.35
N ASN A 202 34.27 4.15 18.54
CA ASN A 202 34.53 3.37 17.33
C ASN A 202 33.82 3.96 16.09
N ASN A 203 33.48 5.22 16.15
CA ASN A 203 32.84 5.99 15.10
C ASN A 203 33.25 7.46 15.24
N SER A 204 33.60 8.11 14.14
CA SER A 204 34.07 9.52 14.12
C SER A 204 33.14 10.45 13.38
N SER A 205 32.34 9.95 12.47
CA SER A 205 31.41 10.74 11.67
C SER A 205 30.03 10.11 11.65
N VAL A 206 29.00 10.93 11.59
CA VAL A 206 27.61 10.50 11.43
C VAL A 206 26.88 11.50 10.54
N SER A 207 26.13 10.97 9.59
CA SER A 207 25.12 11.71 8.82
C SER A 207 23.76 11.10 9.08
N ALA A 208 22.77 11.90 9.41
CA ALA A 208 21.38 11.48 9.59
C ALA A 208 20.49 12.28 8.64
N LYS A 209 19.93 11.62 7.63
CA LYS A 209 19.10 12.24 6.59
C LYS A 209 17.66 11.78 6.80
N THR A 210 16.74 12.74 6.86
CA THR A 210 15.30 12.46 6.94
C THR A 210 14.66 12.70 5.58
N ILE A 211 13.96 11.71 5.06
CA ILE A 211 13.30 11.75 3.77
C ILE A 211 11.80 11.60 3.98
N THR A 212 11.02 12.50 3.37
CA THR A 212 9.55 12.52 3.45
C THR A 212 8.89 12.38 2.08
N THR A 213 9.64 12.03 1.04
CA THR A 213 9.15 11.94 -0.34
C THR A 213 8.00 10.94 -0.47
N GLU A 214 8.15 9.77 0.15
CA GLU A 214 7.15 8.70 0.11
C GLU A 214 6.16 8.75 1.29
N LEU A 215 6.35 9.71 2.20
CA LEU A 215 5.47 9.87 3.35
C LEU A 215 4.03 10.14 2.91
N ARG A 216 3.09 9.36 3.43
CA ARG A 216 1.66 9.57 3.24
C ARG A 216 0.99 9.77 4.59
N THR A 217 0.11 10.76 4.68
CA THR A 217 -0.52 11.13 5.96
C THR A 217 -2.02 10.90 5.98
N TYR A 218 -2.59 10.52 4.84
CA TYR A 218 -4.01 10.30 4.67
C TYR A 218 -4.26 9.12 3.72
N ILE A 219 -5.19 8.27 4.10
CA ILE A 219 -5.63 7.15 3.27
C ILE A 219 -7.14 6.96 3.43
N GLN A 220 -7.80 6.56 2.36
CA GLN A 220 -9.19 6.17 2.35
C GLN A 220 -9.34 4.75 1.79
N GLY A 221 -10.42 4.08 2.20
CA GLY A 221 -10.68 2.74 1.71
C GLY A 221 -12.16 2.41 1.67
N TYR A 222 -12.45 1.42 0.86
CA TYR A 222 -13.78 0.88 0.63
C TYR A 222 -13.74 -0.64 0.83
N GLY A 223 -14.70 -1.15 1.58
CA GLY A 223 -14.85 -2.58 1.78
C GLY A 223 -15.67 -3.22 0.67
N LYS A 224 -16.27 -4.37 0.96
CA LYS A 224 -17.03 -5.19 0.01
C LYS A 224 -18.10 -4.38 -0.72
N LYS A 225 -18.14 -4.56 -2.04
CA LYS A 225 -19.18 -3.98 -2.90
C LYS A 225 -20.52 -4.69 -2.69
N LYS A 226 -21.60 -3.93 -2.56
CA LYS A 226 -22.95 -4.47 -2.43
C LYS A 226 -23.42 -5.11 -3.73
N SER A 227 -24.07 -6.26 -3.65
CA SER A 227 -24.65 -6.92 -4.83
C SER A 227 -25.86 -6.15 -5.38
N LYS A 228 -26.18 -6.36 -6.65
CA LYS A 228 -27.39 -5.79 -7.28
C LYS A 228 -28.67 -6.19 -6.54
N SER A 229 -28.71 -7.39 -5.94
CA SER A 229 -29.86 -7.87 -5.16
C SER A 229 -30.02 -7.12 -3.84
N GLU A 230 -28.92 -6.75 -3.17
CA GLU A 230 -28.95 -5.98 -1.93
C GLU A 230 -29.44 -4.55 -2.15
N THR A 231 -29.18 -3.96 -3.32
CA THR A 231 -29.51 -2.56 -3.63
C THR A 231 -30.90 -2.37 -4.25
N LYS A 232 -31.52 -3.41 -4.83
CA LYS A 232 -32.76 -3.31 -5.61
C LYS A 232 -33.98 -3.99 -4.99
N ASN A 233 -33.82 -4.79 -3.94
CA ASN A 233 -34.90 -5.64 -3.45
C ASN A 233 -35.74 -5.03 -2.34
N TYR A 234 -36.65 -4.13 -2.74
CA TYR A 234 -37.86 -3.91 -1.98
C TYR A 234 -38.98 -4.82 -2.49
N LYS A 235 -39.69 -5.49 -1.56
CA LYS A 235 -40.90 -6.20 -1.94
C LYS A 235 -41.95 -5.18 -2.38
N PRO A 236 -42.65 -5.40 -3.51
CA PRO A 236 -43.73 -4.53 -3.92
C PRO A 236 -44.82 -4.46 -2.86
N ILE A 237 -45.30 -3.27 -2.58
CA ILE A 237 -46.42 -3.04 -1.66
C ILE A 237 -47.69 -3.30 -2.46
N LYS A 238 -48.52 -4.21 -1.96
CA LYS A 238 -49.76 -4.67 -2.58
C LYS A 238 -50.98 -4.12 -1.85
N PRO A 239 -52.21 -4.16 -2.43
CA PRO A 239 -53.39 -3.68 -1.77
C PRO A 239 -53.61 -4.22 -0.34
N LYS A 240 -53.27 -5.48 -0.10
CA LYS A 240 -53.40 -6.11 1.24
C LYS A 240 -52.44 -5.54 2.29
N ASP A 241 -51.42 -4.82 1.87
CA ASP A 241 -50.38 -4.28 2.76
C ASP A 241 -50.70 -2.85 3.24
N PHE A 242 -51.83 -2.26 2.78
CA PHE A 242 -52.31 -0.94 3.20
C PHE A 242 -53.31 -1.04 4.33
N SER A 243 -53.37 0.02 5.11
CA SER A 243 -54.49 0.32 6.01
C SER A 243 -55.53 1.15 5.25
N TYR A 244 -56.79 0.94 5.50
CA TYR A 244 -57.88 1.57 4.81
C TYR A 244 -58.77 2.32 5.82
N SER A 245 -59.20 3.55 5.46
CA SER A 245 -60.19 4.32 6.20
C SER A 245 -61.38 4.58 5.27
N GLY A 246 -62.55 4.20 5.70
CA GLY A 246 -63.78 4.27 4.91
C GLY A 246 -64.25 2.91 4.36
N ASN A 247 -65.12 2.95 3.38
CA ASN A 247 -65.82 1.76 2.88
C ASN A 247 -65.19 1.26 1.55
N PHE A 248 -64.35 0.24 1.63
CA PHE A 248 -63.64 -0.35 0.47
C PHE A 248 -64.18 -1.72 0.09
N ASN A 249 -64.53 -1.86 -1.19
CA ASN A 249 -64.71 -3.18 -1.75
C ASN A 249 -63.31 -3.83 -1.94
N LYS A 250 -63.11 -5.03 -1.36
CA LYS A 250 -61.84 -5.79 -1.42
C LYS A 250 -61.92 -7.04 -2.29
N GLU A 251 -62.96 -7.16 -3.07
CA GLU A 251 -63.12 -8.21 -4.06
C GLU A 251 -62.65 -7.76 -5.45
N GLY A 252 -61.98 -8.61 -6.17
CA GLY A 252 -61.46 -8.30 -7.49
C GLY A 252 -60.43 -7.15 -7.48
N THR A 253 -60.81 -5.98 -7.99
CA THR A 253 -60.04 -4.73 -7.90
C THR A 253 -60.51 -3.94 -6.69
N TRP A 254 -59.64 -3.82 -5.69
CA TRP A 254 -59.93 -3.07 -4.46
C TRP A 254 -60.21 -1.61 -4.81
N SER A 255 -61.32 -1.10 -4.34
CA SER A 255 -61.83 0.23 -4.71
C SER A 255 -62.80 0.78 -3.70
N THR A 256 -63.08 2.09 -3.79
CA THR A 256 -64.16 2.76 -3.07
C THR A 256 -64.91 3.73 -3.99
N GLU A 257 -66.21 3.93 -3.71
CA GLU A 257 -67.07 4.91 -4.37
C GLU A 257 -67.32 6.14 -3.47
N HIS A 258 -66.81 6.13 -2.23
CA HIS A 258 -67.05 7.18 -1.26
C HIS A 258 -65.92 8.22 -1.25
N ILE A 259 -66.25 9.45 -1.62
CA ILE A 259 -65.36 10.61 -1.53
C ILE A 259 -64.94 10.83 -0.07
N GLY A 260 -63.65 11.05 0.18
CA GLY A 260 -63.06 11.17 1.50
C GLY A 260 -62.38 9.90 1.99
N ASP A 261 -62.75 8.73 1.44
CA ASP A 261 -62.06 7.49 1.80
C ASP A 261 -60.58 7.53 1.41
N SER A 262 -59.75 6.83 2.21
CA SER A 262 -58.31 6.84 2.01
C SER A 262 -57.66 5.49 2.27
N PHE A 263 -56.52 5.27 1.66
CA PHE A 263 -55.63 4.15 1.91
C PHE A 263 -54.24 4.65 2.26
N TYR A 264 -53.56 3.99 3.18
CA TYR A 264 -52.36 4.49 3.84
C TYR A 264 -51.35 3.37 4.04
N LYS A 265 -50.04 3.68 3.90
CA LYS A 265 -48.97 2.77 4.19
C LYS A 265 -47.71 3.49 4.69
N THR A 266 -47.13 3.00 5.78
CA THR A 266 -45.76 3.34 6.19
C THR A 266 -44.77 2.37 5.56
N PHE A 267 -43.66 2.86 5.11
CA PHE A 267 -42.58 2.06 4.53
C PHE A 267 -41.22 2.59 4.95
N ASP A 268 -40.19 1.72 4.93
CA ASP A 268 -38.86 2.07 5.36
C ASP A 268 -37.93 2.23 4.14
N CYS A 269 -37.25 3.37 4.03
CA CYS A 269 -36.15 3.62 3.11
C CYS A 269 -34.84 3.24 3.78
N LYS A 270 -34.14 2.25 3.22
CA LYS A 270 -32.93 1.68 3.82
C LYS A 270 -31.68 2.47 3.52
N TRP A 271 -31.63 3.14 2.36
CA TRP A 271 -30.43 3.71 1.79
C TRP A 271 -30.39 5.22 1.82
N GLY A 272 -31.56 5.90 1.78
CA GLY A 272 -31.64 7.36 1.79
C GLY A 272 -31.56 8.00 0.40
N ASN A 273 -31.86 7.24 -0.63
CA ASN A 273 -31.93 7.73 -2.02
C ASN A 273 -33.01 7.04 -2.83
N GLU A 274 -34.01 6.49 -2.15
CA GLU A 274 -35.05 5.71 -2.77
C GLU A 274 -35.94 6.56 -3.66
N THR A 275 -36.39 5.94 -4.74
CA THR A 275 -37.45 6.43 -5.61
C THR A 275 -38.72 5.64 -5.34
N LEU A 276 -39.78 6.34 -4.99
CA LEU A 276 -41.13 5.78 -4.81
C LEU A 276 -41.91 5.91 -6.10
N THR A 277 -42.34 4.78 -6.64
CA THR A 277 -43.17 4.70 -7.85
C THR A 277 -44.53 4.10 -7.48
N TRP A 278 -45.57 4.74 -7.95
CA TRP A 278 -46.94 4.29 -7.83
C TRP A 278 -47.47 3.77 -9.15
N ASN A 279 -48.10 2.61 -9.09
CA ASN A 279 -48.85 2.03 -10.21
C ASN A 279 -50.33 2.44 -10.04
N LEU A 280 -50.63 3.62 -10.56
CA LEU A 280 -51.99 4.17 -10.53
C LEU A 280 -52.92 3.33 -11.40
N LYS A 281 -53.87 2.70 -10.76
CA LYS A 281 -54.93 1.94 -11.43
C LYS A 281 -56.01 2.88 -11.96
N LYS A 282 -56.35 2.74 -13.24
CA LYS A 282 -57.32 3.59 -13.94
C LYS A 282 -58.45 2.73 -14.52
N GLY A 283 -59.62 3.32 -14.68
CA GLY A 283 -60.78 2.65 -15.29
C GLY A 283 -61.91 3.61 -15.66
N PRO A 284 -62.98 3.08 -16.29
CA PRO A 284 -64.06 3.91 -16.87
C PRO A 284 -64.87 4.74 -15.86
N LYS A 285 -64.85 4.37 -14.60
CA LYS A 285 -65.51 5.09 -13.52
C LYS A 285 -64.51 5.86 -12.63
N GLY A 286 -63.25 6.00 -13.05
CA GLY A 286 -62.20 6.63 -12.26
C GLY A 286 -62.46 8.09 -11.93
N GLY A 287 -62.30 8.46 -10.63
CA GLY A 287 -62.35 9.83 -10.16
C GLY A 287 -60.94 10.42 -9.93
N ILE A 288 -60.85 11.39 -9.04
CA ILE A 288 -59.62 12.11 -8.69
C ILE A 288 -59.12 11.65 -7.32
N ILE A 289 -57.84 11.27 -7.26
CA ILE A 289 -57.14 10.92 -6.01
C ILE A 289 -56.13 12.02 -5.69
N GLU A 290 -56.08 12.48 -4.45
CA GLU A 290 -54.94 13.25 -3.96
C GLU A 290 -53.98 12.35 -3.19
N VAL A 291 -52.68 12.49 -3.48
CA VAL A 291 -51.64 11.66 -2.86
C VAL A 291 -50.75 12.51 -1.97
N PHE A 292 -50.42 11.96 -0.82
CA PHE A 292 -49.50 12.55 0.15
C PHE A 292 -48.32 11.61 0.42
N ILE A 293 -47.15 12.21 0.57
CA ILE A 293 -45.93 11.57 1.07
C ILE A 293 -45.50 12.39 2.29
N ASP A 294 -45.39 11.74 3.46
CA ASP A 294 -45.06 12.38 4.73
C ASP A 294 -45.96 13.59 5.01
N ASP A 295 -47.25 13.38 4.82
CA ASP A 295 -48.35 14.37 4.95
C ASP A 295 -48.22 15.60 4.03
N LYS A 296 -47.26 15.61 3.11
CA LYS A 296 -47.15 16.66 2.09
C LYS A 296 -47.83 16.21 0.81
N SER A 297 -48.76 17.02 0.31
CA SER A 297 -49.45 16.74 -0.96
C SER A 297 -48.45 16.67 -2.13
N LYS A 298 -48.58 15.64 -2.93
CA LYS A 298 -47.88 15.44 -4.20
C LYS A 298 -48.73 15.76 -5.42
N GLY A 299 -49.92 16.27 -5.14
CA GLY A 299 -50.91 16.67 -6.16
C GLY A 299 -52.04 15.66 -6.31
N THR A 300 -52.92 16.01 -7.26
CA THR A 300 -54.09 15.21 -7.61
C THR A 300 -53.81 14.40 -8.87
N PHE A 301 -54.36 13.21 -8.92
CA PHE A 301 -54.13 12.26 -10.02
C PHE A 301 -55.47 11.74 -10.53
N ASP A 302 -55.56 11.68 -11.85
CA ASP A 302 -56.75 11.21 -12.55
C ASP A 302 -56.78 9.69 -12.68
N CYS A 303 -57.76 9.04 -12.09
CA CYS A 303 -57.99 7.60 -12.20
C CYS A 303 -58.90 7.20 -13.38
N TYR A 304 -59.37 8.12 -14.19
CA TYR A 304 -60.20 7.80 -15.32
C TYR A 304 -59.38 7.29 -16.51
N SER A 305 -59.90 6.26 -17.18
CA SER A 305 -59.48 5.77 -18.48
C SER A 305 -60.63 5.01 -19.11
N ALA A 306 -60.85 5.17 -20.44
CA ALA A 306 -61.93 4.49 -21.16
C ALA A 306 -61.89 2.95 -20.99
N HIS A 307 -60.74 2.39 -20.80
CA HIS A 307 -60.52 0.99 -20.49
C HIS A 307 -59.65 0.83 -19.24
N ALA A 308 -59.75 -0.31 -18.58
CA ALA A 308 -58.93 -0.62 -17.43
C ALA A 308 -57.44 -0.58 -17.80
N SER A 309 -56.68 0.27 -17.11
CA SER A 309 -55.25 0.47 -17.38
C SER A 309 -54.48 0.72 -16.08
N THR A 310 -53.15 0.78 -16.18
CA THR A 310 -52.27 1.11 -15.07
C THR A 310 -51.22 2.10 -15.56
N GLN A 311 -51.11 3.24 -14.90
CA GLN A 311 -50.13 4.26 -15.19
C GLN A 311 -49.04 4.27 -14.11
N LYS A 312 -47.78 4.23 -14.54
CA LYS A 312 -46.63 4.35 -13.63
C LYS A 312 -46.37 5.83 -13.33
N VAL A 313 -46.43 6.20 -12.05
CA VAL A 313 -46.19 7.57 -11.59
C VAL A 313 -45.05 7.59 -10.59
N ILE A 314 -44.04 8.44 -10.81
CA ILE A 314 -42.99 8.68 -9.82
C ILE A 314 -43.48 9.71 -8.83
N LEU A 315 -43.69 9.32 -7.58
CA LEU A 315 -44.19 10.19 -6.50
C LEU A 315 -43.06 10.94 -5.78
N ALA A 316 -41.90 10.30 -5.62
CA ALA A 316 -40.75 10.91 -4.96
C ALA A 316 -39.46 10.30 -5.46
N LYS A 317 -38.40 11.11 -5.51
CA LYS A 317 -37.02 10.69 -5.77
C LYS A 317 -36.12 11.16 -4.62
N GLY A 318 -35.11 10.35 -4.27
CA GLY A 318 -34.14 10.72 -3.24
C GLY A 318 -34.74 10.80 -1.83
N LEU A 319 -35.67 9.90 -1.50
CA LEU A 319 -36.21 9.81 -0.13
C LEU A 319 -35.09 9.56 0.86
N SER A 320 -35.11 10.24 2.00
CA SER A 320 -34.13 10.09 3.07
C SER A 320 -34.16 8.69 3.70
N LYS A 321 -33.09 8.29 4.35
CA LYS A 321 -33.10 7.04 5.13
C LYS A 321 -34.03 7.15 6.31
N GLY A 322 -34.90 6.16 6.49
CA GLY A 322 -35.88 6.12 7.60
C GLY A 322 -37.29 5.77 7.17
N LYS A 323 -38.24 6.03 8.04
CA LYS A 323 -39.67 5.77 7.82
C LYS A 323 -40.30 6.89 7.05
N HIS A 324 -41.08 6.52 6.03
CA HIS A 324 -41.91 7.42 5.24
C HIS A 324 -43.34 6.92 5.19
N SER A 325 -44.27 7.80 4.86
CA SER A 325 -45.69 7.48 4.75
C SER A 325 -46.21 7.81 3.35
N PHE A 326 -47.10 6.98 2.88
CA PHE A 326 -47.94 7.23 1.70
C PHE A 326 -49.40 7.25 2.13
N ARG A 327 -50.17 8.22 1.61
CA ARG A 327 -51.63 8.26 1.78
C ARG A 327 -52.28 8.71 0.47
N GLY A 328 -53.21 7.92 -0.04
CA GLY A 328 -54.08 8.26 -1.15
C GLY A 328 -55.50 8.55 -0.66
N VAL A 329 -56.05 9.69 -1.03
CA VAL A 329 -57.38 10.15 -0.60
C VAL A 329 -58.26 10.35 -1.82
N PHE A 330 -59.45 9.79 -1.81
CA PHE A 330 -60.44 10.01 -2.85
C PHE A 330 -61.05 11.41 -2.73
N LYS A 331 -60.80 12.28 -3.71
CA LYS A 331 -61.13 13.72 -3.63
C LYS A 331 -62.46 14.08 -4.29
N SER A 332 -62.67 13.60 -5.51
CA SER A 332 -63.82 14.02 -6.29
C SER A 332 -64.06 13.18 -7.54
N LYS A 333 -65.18 13.38 -8.16
CA LYS A 333 -65.41 12.98 -9.54
C LYS A 333 -64.50 13.76 -10.51
N LYS A 334 -64.18 13.17 -11.65
CA LYS A 334 -63.49 13.88 -12.72
C LYS A 334 -64.47 14.74 -13.50
N SER A 335 -64.11 16.00 -13.76
CA SER A 335 -64.89 16.91 -14.58
C SER A 335 -64.98 16.40 -16.03
N GLY A 336 -66.12 16.61 -16.68
CA GLY A 336 -66.31 16.25 -18.08
C GLY A 336 -66.59 14.76 -18.35
N ILE A 337 -66.73 13.94 -17.31
CA ILE A 337 -67.12 12.52 -17.45
C ILE A 337 -68.57 12.33 -17.03
N ASP A 338 -69.33 11.72 -17.92
CA ASP A 338 -70.67 11.27 -17.62
C ASP A 338 -70.62 9.88 -16.99
N TYR A 339 -70.85 9.86 -15.68
CA TYR A 339 -70.85 8.59 -14.91
C TYR A 339 -72.19 7.85 -15.00
N LYS A 340 -73.18 8.42 -15.74
CA LYS A 340 -74.58 7.93 -15.80
C LYS A 340 -75.14 7.79 -14.39
N GLU A 341 -75.70 6.64 -14.08
CA GLU A 341 -76.25 6.34 -12.73
C GLU A 341 -75.20 5.76 -11.76
N SER A 342 -73.88 5.72 -12.16
CA SER A 342 -72.83 5.14 -11.37
C SER A 342 -72.05 6.19 -10.57
N ASN A 343 -71.52 5.83 -9.41
CA ASN A 343 -70.61 6.68 -8.66
C ASN A 343 -69.20 6.68 -9.23
N PRO A 344 -68.42 7.76 -9.08
CA PRO A 344 -67.00 7.77 -9.38
C PRO A 344 -66.29 6.80 -8.45
N VAL A 345 -65.16 6.21 -8.93
CA VAL A 345 -64.43 5.14 -8.21
C VAL A 345 -62.97 5.53 -8.03
N MET A 346 -62.44 5.32 -6.85
CA MET A 346 -61.01 5.27 -6.62
C MET A 346 -60.54 3.81 -6.65
N TYR A 347 -59.65 3.48 -7.60
CA TYR A 347 -59.11 2.12 -7.73
C TYR A 347 -57.74 2.04 -7.02
N VAL A 348 -57.54 0.99 -6.22
CA VAL A 348 -56.25 0.69 -5.58
C VAL A 348 -55.46 -0.35 -6.37
N GLY A 349 -56.11 -1.45 -6.73
CA GLY A 349 -55.49 -2.55 -7.47
C GLY A 349 -56.06 -3.91 -7.07
N THR A 350 -55.63 -4.96 -7.78
CA THR A 350 -56.02 -6.35 -7.43
C THR A 350 -55.13 -6.89 -6.30
N SER A 351 -55.59 -7.91 -5.57
CA SER A 351 -54.80 -8.54 -4.48
C SER A 351 -53.38 -8.98 -4.86
N LYS A 352 -53.12 -9.20 -6.15
CA LYS A 352 -51.83 -9.62 -6.69
C LYS A 352 -51.02 -8.46 -7.28
N SER A 353 -51.64 -7.31 -7.57
CA SER A 353 -50.95 -6.18 -8.22
C SER A 353 -50.02 -5.43 -7.27
N SER A 354 -48.91 -4.96 -7.78
CA SER A 354 -48.03 -4.02 -7.10
C SER A 354 -48.66 -2.62 -7.15
N VAL A 355 -48.87 -1.96 -6.03
CA VAL A 355 -49.36 -0.59 -5.94
C VAL A 355 -48.21 0.40 -5.79
N LEU A 356 -47.31 0.15 -4.85
CA LEU A 356 -46.12 0.97 -4.66
C LEU A 356 -44.86 0.11 -4.85
N ASN A 357 -43.87 0.70 -5.50
CA ASN A 357 -42.54 0.12 -5.68
C ASN A 357 -41.49 1.11 -5.22
N LEU A 358 -40.58 0.62 -4.38
CA LEU A 358 -39.37 1.32 -3.99
C LEU A 358 -38.21 0.77 -4.80
N THR A 359 -37.37 1.67 -5.29
CA THR A 359 -36.10 1.31 -5.94
C THR A 359 -35.01 2.24 -5.44
N ALA A 360 -33.84 1.70 -5.12
CA ALA A 360 -32.66 2.49 -4.82
C ALA A 360 -31.56 2.23 -5.87
N VAL A 361 -30.93 3.31 -6.34
CA VAL A 361 -29.72 3.23 -7.18
C VAL A 361 -28.61 3.87 -6.40
N LEU A 362 -27.76 3.04 -5.82
CA LEU A 362 -26.61 3.51 -5.05
C LEU A 362 -25.52 4.04 -5.98
N LYS A 363 -24.87 5.13 -5.56
CA LYS A 363 -23.76 5.76 -6.28
C LYS A 363 -22.64 6.14 -5.32
N GLY A 364 -21.41 6.24 -5.83
CA GLY A 364 -20.26 6.65 -5.03
C GLY A 364 -20.02 5.72 -3.82
N LYS A 365 -19.83 6.29 -2.65
CA LYS A 365 -19.52 5.56 -1.41
C LYS A 365 -20.61 4.56 -0.99
N ASP A 366 -21.87 4.83 -1.36
CA ASP A 366 -23.01 4.02 -0.92
C ASP A 366 -23.07 2.63 -1.59
N ILE A 367 -22.31 2.41 -2.68
CA ILE A 367 -22.22 1.10 -3.32
C ILE A 367 -21.43 0.07 -2.50
N TYR A 368 -20.68 0.53 -1.49
CA TYR A 368 -19.89 -0.33 -0.61
C TYR A 368 -20.58 -0.58 0.72
N HIS A 369 -20.33 -1.73 1.36
CA HIS A 369 -20.83 -2.06 2.69
C HIS A 369 -20.26 -1.13 3.75
N VAL A 370 -18.97 -0.84 3.64
CA VAL A 370 -18.24 0.06 4.54
C VAL A 370 -17.27 0.92 3.76
N ASN A 371 -17.03 2.12 4.27
CA ASN A 371 -15.96 3.00 3.84
C ASN A 371 -15.34 3.68 5.06
N ALA A 372 -14.06 3.96 5.01
CA ALA A 372 -13.34 4.61 6.10
C ALA A 372 -12.23 5.49 5.57
N GLU A 373 -11.83 6.44 6.42
CA GLU A 373 -10.67 7.29 6.23
C GLU A 373 -9.76 7.13 7.46
N TYR A 374 -8.47 7.19 7.24
CA TYR A 374 -7.49 7.26 8.32
C TYR A 374 -6.55 8.43 8.10
N LYS A 375 -6.31 9.18 9.17
CA LYS A 375 -5.36 10.29 9.23
C LYS A 375 -4.25 9.92 10.18
N SER A 376 -3.03 10.02 9.70
CA SER A 376 -1.83 9.84 10.49
C SER A 376 -1.78 10.80 11.68
N PRO A 377 -1.19 10.41 12.82
CA PRO A 377 -0.83 11.34 13.88
C PRO A 377 0.02 12.53 13.40
N TYR A 378 0.79 12.32 12.33
CA TYR A 378 1.67 13.32 11.73
C TYR A 378 0.99 14.24 10.70
N TYR A 379 -0.30 14.03 10.43
CA TYR A 379 -1.08 14.83 9.49
C TYR A 379 -0.99 16.34 9.75
N LYS A 380 -0.97 16.75 11.04
CA LYS A 380 -0.85 18.17 11.40
C LYS A 380 0.55 18.73 11.17
N GLN A 381 1.58 17.89 11.22
CA GLN A 381 2.98 18.28 11.08
C GLN A 381 3.39 18.39 9.61
N TYR A 382 3.00 17.42 8.79
CA TYR A 382 3.44 17.31 7.39
C TYR A 382 2.37 17.70 6.37
N GLY A 383 1.16 18.05 6.84
CA GLY A 383 0.05 18.36 5.93
C GLY A 383 -0.62 17.11 5.37
N LYS A 384 -1.50 17.31 4.39
CA LYS A 384 -2.21 16.23 3.71
C LYS A 384 -1.38 15.68 2.55
N SER A 385 -0.95 14.43 2.65
CA SER A 385 -0.39 13.63 1.57
C SER A 385 -1.22 12.35 1.45
N GLU A 386 -1.85 12.13 0.30
CA GLU A 386 -2.78 11.03 0.07
C GLU A 386 -2.06 9.78 -0.41
N ALA A 387 -2.32 8.65 0.24
CA ALA A 387 -1.98 7.34 -0.26
C ALA A 387 -3.04 6.84 -1.26
N PRO A 388 -2.70 5.88 -2.13
CA PRO A 388 -3.67 5.22 -2.99
C PRO A 388 -4.87 4.68 -2.21
N THR A 389 -6.06 4.79 -2.79
CA THR A 389 -7.29 4.29 -2.17
C THR A 389 -7.29 2.76 -2.15
N ILE A 390 -7.63 2.18 -1.00
CA ILE A 390 -7.74 0.73 -0.85
C ILE A 390 -9.17 0.27 -1.16
N TYR A 391 -9.30 -0.79 -1.95
CA TYR A 391 -10.54 -1.53 -2.18
C TYR A 391 -10.34 -2.97 -1.72
N ASP A 392 -11.21 -3.48 -0.83
CA ASP A 392 -11.10 -4.84 -0.32
C ASP A 392 -12.47 -5.51 -0.18
N ASP A 393 -12.79 -6.38 -1.13
CA ASP A 393 -14.09 -7.07 -1.22
C ASP A 393 -14.33 -8.11 -0.11
N ASN A 394 -13.33 -8.39 0.73
CA ASN A 394 -13.48 -9.29 1.87
C ASN A 394 -13.94 -8.56 3.13
N ILE A 395 -13.72 -7.24 3.22
CA ILE A 395 -14.00 -6.46 4.41
C ILE A 395 -15.43 -5.92 4.39
N THR A 396 -16.20 -6.29 5.43
CA THR A 396 -17.56 -5.79 5.67
C THR A 396 -17.68 -5.02 6.99
N SER A 397 -16.64 -5.02 7.81
CA SER A 397 -16.56 -4.34 9.10
C SER A 397 -15.81 -3.02 9.01
N GLN A 398 -16.37 -1.95 9.56
CA GLN A 398 -15.73 -0.63 9.59
C GLN A 398 -14.46 -0.60 10.46
N SER A 399 -14.44 -1.37 11.55
CA SER A 399 -13.28 -1.48 12.43
C SER A 399 -12.11 -2.18 11.76
N GLU A 400 -12.40 -3.25 11.01
CA GLU A 400 -11.42 -4.01 10.25
C GLU A 400 -10.82 -3.17 9.11
N LEU A 401 -11.67 -2.44 8.37
CA LEU A 401 -11.19 -1.53 7.33
C LEU A 401 -10.29 -0.45 7.91
N LYS A 402 -10.67 0.19 9.03
CA LYS A 402 -9.82 1.19 9.69
C LYS A 402 -8.48 0.63 10.16
N LYS A 403 -8.47 -0.61 10.69
CA LYS A 403 -7.24 -1.29 11.09
C LYS A 403 -6.33 -1.49 9.88
N LYS A 404 -6.88 -2.01 8.78
CA LYS A 404 -6.13 -2.20 7.53
C LYS A 404 -5.55 -0.89 6.98
N LEU A 405 -6.35 0.18 6.95
CA LEU A 405 -5.88 1.49 6.50
C LEU A 405 -4.71 2.01 7.34
N LYS A 406 -4.76 1.80 8.67
CA LYS A 406 -3.68 2.19 9.57
C LYS A 406 -2.41 1.36 9.36
N GLU A 407 -2.55 0.07 9.07
CA GLU A 407 -1.42 -0.84 8.84
C GLU A 407 -0.77 -0.62 7.47
N THR A 408 -1.55 -0.19 6.49
CA THR A 408 -1.05 0.03 5.12
C THR A 408 -0.46 1.43 4.90
N LEU A 409 -0.88 2.43 5.71
CA LEU A 409 -0.39 3.79 5.53
C LEU A 409 1.07 3.91 5.99
N ASP A 410 1.97 4.22 5.05
CA ASP A 410 3.35 4.59 5.38
C ASP A 410 3.40 6.06 5.82
N ASP A 411 3.18 6.27 7.12
CA ASP A 411 3.08 7.59 7.73
C ASP A 411 4.33 8.02 8.49
N ILE A 412 5.44 7.28 8.29
CA ILE A 412 6.69 7.48 9.01
C ILE A 412 7.77 7.97 8.03
N PRO A 413 8.45 9.10 8.31
CA PRO A 413 9.59 9.53 7.52
C PRO A 413 10.68 8.46 7.47
N THR A 414 11.27 8.25 6.30
CA THR A 414 12.47 7.42 6.19
C THR A 414 13.66 8.17 6.78
N ILE A 415 14.43 7.52 7.64
CA ILE A 415 15.66 8.08 8.21
C ILE A 415 16.81 7.18 7.81
N GLU A 416 17.74 7.75 7.06
CA GLU A 416 19.00 7.14 6.67
C GLU A 416 20.08 7.63 7.62
N VAL A 417 20.84 6.72 8.19
CA VAL A 417 21.99 7.03 9.04
C VAL A 417 23.23 6.43 8.40
N ALA A 418 24.14 7.28 7.97
CA ALA A 418 25.44 6.87 7.45
C ALA A 418 26.54 7.19 8.47
N THR A 419 27.45 6.26 8.64
CA THR A 419 28.57 6.40 9.58
C THR A 419 29.75 5.54 9.17
N ASN A 420 30.94 5.89 9.63
CA ASN A 420 32.13 5.05 9.56
C ASN A 420 32.27 4.21 10.83
N TYR A 421 32.84 3.04 10.68
CA TYR A 421 33.16 2.14 11.78
C TYR A 421 34.67 1.93 11.90
N LEU A 422 35.23 2.27 13.05
CA LEU A 422 36.65 2.21 13.36
C LEU A 422 36.99 1.05 14.29
N GLY A 423 36.05 0.12 14.56
CA GLY A 423 36.25 -1.02 15.42
C GLY A 423 37.04 -2.14 14.74
N LEU A 424 37.40 -3.15 15.52
CA LEU A 424 38.17 -4.33 15.09
C LEU A 424 37.30 -5.50 14.63
N GLU A 425 36.03 -5.50 15.04
CA GLU A 425 35.10 -6.58 14.73
C GLU A 425 34.47 -6.40 13.35
N SER A 426 34.07 -7.48 12.73
CA SER A 426 33.43 -7.45 11.42
C SER A 426 31.95 -7.03 11.54
N ILE A 427 31.55 -6.09 10.68
CA ILE A 427 30.14 -5.78 10.44
C ILE A 427 29.70 -6.56 9.21
N HIS A 428 28.52 -7.20 9.30
CA HIS A 428 27.94 -7.98 8.21
C HIS A 428 26.65 -7.35 7.68
N GLU A 429 26.30 -7.68 6.47
CA GLU A 429 25.14 -7.16 5.73
C GLU A 429 23.81 -7.40 6.45
N ASN A 430 23.76 -8.46 7.25
CA ASN A 430 22.56 -8.85 8.00
C ASN A 430 22.59 -8.43 9.49
N ASN A 431 23.45 -7.49 9.87
CA ASN A 431 23.53 -7.05 11.25
C ASN A 431 22.46 -6.04 11.60
N THR A 432 21.94 -6.20 12.82
CA THR A 432 21.29 -5.13 13.59
C THR A 432 22.25 -4.70 14.68
N ILE A 433 22.66 -3.44 14.68
CA ILE A 433 23.71 -2.91 15.53
C ILE A 433 23.12 -1.84 16.45
N ARG A 434 23.46 -1.88 17.73
CA ARG A 434 23.12 -0.82 18.67
C ARG A 434 23.95 0.42 18.36
N PHE A 435 23.28 1.55 18.07
CA PHE A 435 23.90 2.80 17.75
C PHE A 435 23.64 3.84 18.85
N ILE A 436 24.71 4.38 19.44
CA ILE A 436 24.65 5.36 20.51
C ILE A 436 25.40 6.63 20.06
N HIS A 437 24.67 7.69 19.79
CA HIS A 437 25.24 8.98 19.44
C HIS A 437 24.57 10.10 20.24
N LYS A 438 25.10 10.37 21.42
CA LYS A 438 24.56 11.34 22.39
C LYS A 438 24.34 12.75 21.82
N PRO A 439 25.27 13.36 21.04
CA PRO A 439 25.08 14.72 20.52
C PRO A 439 23.82 14.92 19.66
N ILE A 440 23.43 13.91 18.87
CA ILE A 440 22.20 13.95 18.05
C ILE A 440 21.05 13.12 18.62
N GLY A 441 21.25 12.54 19.83
CA GLY A 441 20.21 11.88 20.60
C GLY A 441 19.86 10.46 20.13
N PHE A 442 20.77 9.76 19.42
CA PHE A 442 20.55 8.37 19.04
C PHE A 442 20.93 7.40 20.16
N ASN A 443 20.04 6.47 20.45
CA ASN A 443 20.26 5.28 21.27
C ASN A 443 19.27 4.20 20.80
N THR A 444 19.56 3.57 19.65
CA THR A 444 18.61 2.68 18.97
C THR A 444 19.32 1.57 18.20
N ASP A 445 18.62 0.50 17.92
CA ASP A 445 19.10 -0.59 17.07
C ASP A 445 18.83 -0.21 15.60
N LEU A 446 19.88 -0.25 14.78
CA LEU A 446 19.85 0.07 13.35
C LEU A 446 20.19 -1.16 12.52
N LYS A 447 19.53 -1.32 11.38
CA LYS A 447 19.75 -2.41 10.42
C LYS A 447 20.67 -1.95 9.31
N VAL A 448 21.70 -2.74 9.00
CA VAL A 448 22.61 -2.46 7.89
C VAL A 448 21.87 -2.57 6.56
N VAL A 449 21.99 -1.56 5.71
CA VAL A 449 21.41 -1.55 4.35
C VAL A 449 22.45 -1.33 3.27
N LYS A 450 23.55 -0.64 3.60
CA LYS A 450 24.73 -0.56 2.75
C LYS A 450 25.97 -0.81 3.59
N LEU A 451 26.95 -1.45 2.94
CA LEU A 451 28.22 -1.76 3.55
C LEU A 451 29.32 -1.60 2.50
N THR A 452 30.37 -0.84 2.85
CA THR A 452 31.61 -0.78 2.08
C THR A 452 32.76 -1.29 2.95
N GLU A 453 33.32 -2.43 2.56
CA GLU A 453 34.49 -3.02 3.18
C GLU A 453 35.72 -2.82 2.28
N TYR A 454 36.86 -2.66 2.90
CA TYR A 454 38.16 -2.55 2.23
C TYR A 454 38.96 -3.82 2.41
N HIS A 455 40.08 -3.94 1.68
CA HIS A 455 40.92 -5.12 1.79
C HIS A 455 41.47 -5.27 3.23
N PRO A 456 41.48 -6.48 3.82
CA PRO A 456 41.91 -6.71 5.21
C PRO A 456 43.35 -6.26 5.54
N LEU A 457 44.21 -6.09 4.52
CA LEU A 457 45.60 -5.60 4.68
C LEU A 457 45.70 -4.06 4.79
N VAL A 458 44.57 -3.34 4.61
CA VAL A 458 44.53 -1.89 4.64
C VAL A 458 43.73 -1.44 5.87
N SER A 459 44.28 -0.51 6.62
CA SER A 459 43.64 0.05 7.77
C SER A 459 42.67 1.18 7.36
N GLN A 460 41.64 0.86 6.59
CA GLN A 460 40.56 1.79 6.25
C GLN A 460 39.31 1.43 7.03
N PRO A 461 38.58 2.43 7.54
CA PRO A 461 37.34 2.18 8.26
C PRO A 461 36.24 1.66 7.34
N ILE A 462 35.47 0.70 7.83
CA ILE A 462 34.26 0.23 7.16
C ILE A 462 33.24 1.40 7.12
N GLU A 463 32.62 1.60 5.97
CA GLU A 463 31.51 2.55 5.82
C GLU A 463 30.18 1.79 5.86
N VAL A 464 29.26 2.25 6.69
CA VAL A 464 27.98 1.59 6.91
C VAL A 464 26.85 2.59 6.80
N GLU A 465 25.84 2.23 6.00
CA GLU A 465 24.56 2.93 6.00
C GLU A 465 23.49 2.05 6.64
N PHE A 466 22.67 2.67 7.44
CA PHE A 466 21.59 2.03 8.16
C PHE A 466 20.23 2.56 7.75
N SER A 467 19.25 1.69 7.66
CA SER A 467 17.86 2.10 7.57
C SER A 467 17.12 1.89 8.88
N ASN A 468 16.02 2.51 8.95
CA ASN A 468 15.06 2.65 10.00
C ASN A 468 14.87 1.51 11.00
N ALA A 469 15.02 1.85 12.27
CA ALA A 469 14.18 1.29 13.33
C ALA A 469 12.99 2.25 13.54
N GLN A 470 11.87 1.93 12.94
CA GLN A 470 10.75 2.81 12.60
C GLN A 470 10.10 3.64 13.72
N LYS A 471 10.15 3.27 14.98
CA LYS A 471 9.37 3.97 16.04
C LYS A 471 10.20 4.84 16.98
N ASP A 472 11.42 4.44 17.26
CA ASP A 472 12.24 5.13 18.29
C ASP A 472 12.93 6.37 17.74
N ILE A 473 13.33 6.37 16.48
CA ILE A 473 14.00 7.51 15.83
C ILE A 473 13.05 8.70 15.68
N ILE A 474 11.76 8.48 15.44
CA ILE A 474 10.77 9.55 15.35
C ILE A 474 10.54 10.23 16.70
N LYS A 475 10.50 9.45 17.78
CA LYS A 475 10.47 10.01 19.13
C LYS A 475 11.69 10.88 19.39
N MET A 476 12.87 10.38 19.00
CA MET A 476 14.14 11.10 19.18
C MET A 476 14.22 12.35 18.32
N GLN A 477 13.80 12.29 17.05
CA GLN A 477 13.77 13.45 16.18
C GLN A 477 12.75 14.49 16.64
N SER A 478 11.61 14.06 17.17
CA SER A 478 10.63 14.93 17.83
C SER A 478 11.22 15.62 19.06
N GLN A 479 11.98 14.89 19.88
CA GLN A 479 12.69 15.44 21.04
C GLN A 479 13.82 16.39 20.62
N PHE A 480 14.60 16.03 19.60
CA PHE A 480 15.66 16.86 19.03
C PHE A 480 15.09 18.17 18.44
N ASN A 481 14.03 18.09 17.63
CA ASN A 481 13.35 19.27 17.11
C ASN A 481 12.74 20.14 18.21
N ARG A 482 12.27 19.52 19.29
CA ARG A 482 11.77 20.25 20.48
C ARG A 482 12.91 20.96 21.21
N ARG A 483 14.09 20.35 21.33
CA ARG A 483 15.30 20.94 21.87
C ARG A 483 15.81 22.08 20.98
N LEU A 484 15.90 21.90 19.67
CA LEU A 484 16.25 22.95 18.70
C LEU A 484 15.31 24.15 18.76
N ARG A 485 13.99 23.92 18.90
CA ARG A 485 13.01 25.01 19.08
C ARG A 485 13.24 25.76 20.41
N LYS A 486 13.56 25.06 21.49
CA LYS A 486 13.95 25.70 22.77
C LYS A 486 15.21 26.54 22.59
N VAL A 487 16.25 26.01 21.94
CA VAL A 487 17.49 26.74 21.63
C VAL A 487 17.22 27.98 20.79
N ASN A 488 16.49 27.86 19.69
CA ASN A 488 16.14 28.97 18.81
C ASN A 488 15.29 30.03 19.53
N ASN A 489 14.41 29.62 20.45
CA ASN A 489 13.60 30.52 21.24
C ASN A 489 14.45 31.24 22.32
N LEU A 490 15.45 30.58 22.88
CA LEU A 490 16.40 31.18 23.81
C LEU A 490 17.34 32.17 23.09
N MET A 491 17.86 31.80 21.90
CA MET A 491 18.67 32.73 21.09
C MET A 491 17.87 33.98 20.65
N LYS A 492 16.59 33.82 20.29
CA LYS A 492 15.71 34.98 20.00
C LYS A 492 15.43 35.87 21.19
N LYS A 493 15.62 35.39 22.44
CA LYS A 493 15.47 36.14 23.67
C LYS A 493 16.78 36.83 24.14
N GLY A 494 17.87 36.74 23.37
CA GLY A 494 19.11 37.48 23.63
C GLY A 494 20.02 36.88 24.72
N PHE A 495 19.94 35.57 24.98
CA PHE A 495 20.88 34.89 25.88
C PHE A 495 22.28 34.78 25.26
N LYS A 496 23.30 35.02 26.04
CA LYS A 496 24.70 34.87 25.63
C LYS A 496 25.04 33.38 25.49
N THR A 497 25.83 33.04 24.48
CA THR A 497 26.27 31.66 24.17
C THR A 497 26.97 30.94 25.34
N SER A 498 27.55 31.69 26.29
CA SER A 498 28.20 31.17 27.51
C SER A 498 27.21 30.54 28.51
N ASP A 499 26.01 31.13 28.63
CA ASP A 499 24.99 30.64 29.58
C ASP A 499 24.31 29.37 29.12
N TYR A 500 24.34 29.15 27.80
CA TYR A 500 23.76 27.98 27.18
C TYR A 500 24.63 26.73 27.31
N SER A 501 25.95 26.87 27.19
CA SER A 501 26.89 25.76 27.31
C SER A 501 26.95 25.16 28.72
N LEU A 502 26.73 25.97 29.76
CA LEU A 502 26.68 25.51 31.15
C LEU A 502 25.39 24.70 31.44
N ASN A 503 24.22 25.18 31.02
CA ASN A 503 22.96 24.49 31.26
C ASN A 503 22.82 23.19 30.48
N VAL A 504 23.39 23.10 29.28
CA VAL A 504 23.42 21.86 28.48
C VAL A 504 24.38 20.85 29.10
N LEU A 505 25.49 21.30 29.70
CA LEU A 505 26.44 20.41 30.38
C LEU A 505 25.91 19.93 31.74
N GLU A 506 25.11 20.71 32.47
CA GLU A 506 24.46 20.29 33.71
C GLU A 506 23.33 19.28 33.45
N GLU A 507 22.43 19.54 32.51
CA GLU A 507 21.41 18.52 32.06
C GLU A 507 22.05 17.26 31.48
N TYR A 508 23.24 17.39 30.86
CA TYR A 508 23.99 16.26 30.32
C TYR A 508 24.59 15.42 31.43
N ASN A 509 25.10 16.01 32.47
CA ASN A 509 25.67 15.32 33.63
C ASN A 509 24.60 14.63 34.50
N GLU A 510 23.43 15.25 34.69
CA GLU A 510 22.29 14.62 35.37
C GLU A 510 21.74 13.41 34.61
N THR A 511 21.68 13.49 33.29
CA THR A 511 21.18 12.37 32.46
C THR A 511 22.18 11.21 32.38
N VAL A 512 23.49 11.49 32.47
CA VAL A 512 24.54 10.46 32.49
C VAL A 512 24.65 9.80 33.86
N GLY A 513 24.44 10.58 34.94
CA GLY A 513 24.41 10.03 36.30
C GLY A 513 23.25 9.07 36.55
N SER A 514 22.08 9.33 35.96
CA SER A 514 20.91 8.47 36.14
C SER A 514 20.98 7.16 35.34
N VAL A 515 21.73 7.10 34.25
CA VAL A 515 21.91 5.86 33.42
C VAL A 515 22.93 4.90 34.04
N LEU A 516 23.84 5.40 34.88
CA LEU A 516 24.86 4.55 35.56
C LEU A 516 24.39 4.00 36.92
N ILE A 517 23.20 4.37 37.41
CA ILE A 517 22.64 3.90 38.69
C ILE A 517 21.58 2.80 38.53
N ASP A 518 21.10 2.54 37.30
CA ASP A 518 20.09 1.51 36.97
C ASP A 518 20.69 0.23 36.33
N GLU A 519 21.94 -0.13 36.68
CA GLU A 519 22.47 -1.49 36.46
C GLU A 519 22.43 -2.35 37.74
#